data_f4fd808675c6d55b6bd36777fec175f4
#
_entry.id   f4fd808675c6d55b6bd36777fec175f4
#
_cell.length_a   1.000
_cell.length_b   1.000
_cell.length_c   1.000
_cell.angle_alpha   90.00
_cell.angle_beta   90.00
_cell.angle_gamma   90.00
#
_symmetry.space_group_name_H-M   'P 1'
#
loop_
_entity.id
_entity.type
_entity.pdbx_description
1 polymer ?
#
loop_
_entity_poly.entity_id
_entity_poly.type
_entity_poly.pdbx_seq_one_letter_code
_entity_poly.pdbx_strand_id
1 'polypeptide(L)'
;MVNFLTLLAGLVVGVQGVEVVVSEPTARVELRLNGRVVAEASAPPWAMRCDFGRELHPGLLEVVAFDDEGREVARDAQRINLPESPAEAAIVPTVDDSGRVVAAQLTWTSPEFERPRSITALLDGRPVAVDRAYRVDLSAAAVGELHVLAVELEFSPELRLQRQLEFGRGFSGDASSDLTAVPVLVDGSSPLPPVESMAGWFTAGGDELRVIAVERERGRLVVVRDPGAEELLVRLLAERKRVTREAGRGNAWLPLDLLDADVEMRVLEAEPVRPRGRVRETLLFPYSKDGIPGGEGIIRAAVASNNQRLLGTGLMVSDAVAMAGLRAAEGNLRRAVLLLLGPQREDVSRFRPEAVRRFLGELRVPLVVWDLSGQAADAPPAWQPDVAIAALDDVTTASSGLRSLFRRQRIVWVAGDVLPQFLELGPAAKRIEIVH
;
A
#
# COMPACT_ATOMS: atom_id res chain seq x y z
N MET A 1 16.23 -10.48 -22.45
CA MET A 1 15.88 -9.75 -21.21
C MET A 1 15.47 -8.33 -21.59
N VAL A 2 14.39 -7.80 -21.01
CA VAL A 2 14.01 -6.39 -21.12
C VAL A 2 13.88 -5.83 -19.71
N ASN A 3 14.37 -4.60 -19.46
CA ASN A 3 14.23 -3.93 -18.16
C ASN A 3 14.00 -2.44 -18.35
N PHE A 4 13.24 -1.84 -17.43
CA PHE A 4 13.12 -0.40 -17.34
C PHE A 4 14.44 0.25 -16.90
N LEU A 5 14.86 1.31 -17.60
CA LEU A 5 15.91 2.23 -17.14
C LEU A 5 15.30 3.41 -16.40
N THR A 6 14.08 3.81 -16.77
CA THR A 6 13.35 4.88 -16.11
C THR A 6 12.53 4.31 -14.96
N LEU A 7 12.85 4.71 -13.73
CA LEU A 7 12.03 4.43 -12.56
C LEU A 7 11.01 5.58 -12.39
N LEU A 8 9.73 5.26 -12.43
CA LEU A 8 8.62 6.20 -12.20
C LEU A 8 8.14 6.08 -10.76
N ALA A 9 8.68 6.91 -9.88
CA ALA A 9 8.38 6.89 -8.44
C ALA A 9 7.45 8.05 -8.03
N GLY A 10 6.67 7.85 -6.96
CA GLY A 10 5.77 8.85 -6.40
C GLY A 10 4.46 9.00 -7.18
N LEU A 11 3.95 10.25 -7.26
CA LEU A 11 2.68 10.56 -7.95
C LEU A 11 2.93 10.89 -9.41
N VAL A 12 2.65 9.96 -10.30
CA VAL A 12 2.91 10.02 -11.73
C VAL A 12 1.64 10.41 -12.50
N VAL A 13 1.71 11.49 -13.27
CA VAL A 13 0.64 11.95 -14.19
C VAL A 13 1.25 12.64 -15.41
N GLY A 14 0.45 12.85 -16.45
CA GLY A 14 0.83 13.52 -17.68
C GLY A 14 1.80 12.68 -18.51
N VAL A 15 2.47 13.32 -19.46
CA VAL A 15 3.38 12.62 -20.38
C VAL A 15 4.76 12.48 -19.77
N GLN A 16 5.21 11.23 -19.62
CA GLN A 16 6.55 10.87 -19.12
C GLN A 16 7.37 10.18 -20.21
N GLY A 17 8.68 10.41 -20.18
CA GLY A 17 9.62 9.63 -20.99
C GLY A 17 9.94 8.31 -20.28
N VAL A 18 9.91 7.21 -21.01
CA VAL A 18 10.23 5.87 -20.50
C VAL A 18 11.32 5.28 -21.38
N GLU A 19 12.45 4.95 -20.78
CA GLU A 19 13.58 4.29 -21.44
C GLU A 19 13.70 2.85 -20.92
N VAL A 20 14.01 1.94 -21.84
CA VAL A 20 14.21 0.54 -21.53
C VAL A 20 15.50 0.02 -22.15
N VAL A 21 16.09 -1.00 -21.54
CA VAL A 21 17.21 -1.74 -22.10
C VAL A 21 16.74 -3.12 -22.53
N VAL A 22 17.22 -3.55 -23.67
CA VAL A 22 16.93 -4.87 -24.23
C VAL A 22 18.25 -5.56 -24.56
N SER A 23 18.43 -6.79 -24.08
CA SER A 23 19.72 -7.52 -24.19
C SER A 23 19.77 -8.55 -25.31
N GLU A 24 18.68 -8.79 -26.04
CA GLU A 24 18.58 -9.80 -27.10
C GLU A 24 18.07 -9.22 -28.42
N PRO A 25 18.26 -9.92 -29.56
CA PRO A 25 17.69 -9.45 -30.82
C PRO A 25 16.18 -9.31 -30.67
N THR A 26 15.71 -8.07 -30.69
CA THR A 26 14.34 -7.67 -30.48
C THR A 26 13.91 -6.82 -31.66
N ALA A 27 12.82 -7.19 -32.31
CA ALA A 27 12.27 -6.48 -33.44
C ALA A 27 11.35 -5.33 -33.00
N ARG A 28 10.70 -5.48 -31.86
CA ARG A 28 9.71 -4.52 -31.39
C ARG A 28 9.57 -4.55 -29.88
N VAL A 29 9.32 -3.38 -29.27
CA VAL A 29 9.01 -3.21 -27.85
C VAL A 29 7.71 -2.46 -27.72
N GLU A 30 6.78 -2.96 -26.92
CA GLU A 30 5.52 -2.30 -26.56
C GLU A 30 5.55 -1.85 -25.11
N LEU A 31 5.05 -0.61 -24.82
CA LEU A 31 4.62 -0.22 -23.48
C LEU A 31 3.13 -0.44 -23.35
N ARG A 32 2.72 -1.09 -22.29
CA ARG A 32 1.32 -1.36 -21.98
C ARG A 32 0.97 -0.77 -20.60
N LEU A 33 -0.06 0.06 -20.55
CA LEU A 33 -0.60 0.57 -19.29
C LEU A 33 -1.92 -0.14 -19.01
N ASN A 34 -1.99 -0.88 -17.90
CA ASN A 34 -3.14 -1.71 -17.53
C ASN A 34 -3.57 -2.65 -18.69
N GLY A 35 -2.60 -3.31 -19.31
CA GLY A 35 -2.78 -4.23 -20.44
C GLY A 35 -3.03 -3.58 -21.81
N ARG A 36 -3.21 -2.25 -21.89
CA ARG A 36 -3.42 -1.53 -23.16
C ARG A 36 -2.12 -0.97 -23.71
N VAL A 37 -1.82 -1.23 -24.98
CA VAL A 37 -0.65 -0.62 -25.65
C VAL A 37 -0.80 0.89 -25.68
N VAL A 38 0.16 1.61 -25.11
CA VAL A 38 0.21 3.08 -25.03
C VAL A 38 1.36 3.68 -25.82
N ALA A 39 2.40 2.89 -26.09
CA ALA A 39 3.52 3.29 -26.96
C ALA A 39 4.21 2.05 -27.53
N GLU A 40 4.92 2.25 -28.64
CA GLU A 40 5.66 1.19 -29.35
C GLU A 40 6.96 1.76 -29.93
N ALA A 41 8.02 0.94 -29.94
CA ALA A 41 9.27 1.23 -30.64
C ALA A 41 9.74 -0.02 -31.40
N SER A 42 10.23 0.18 -32.65
CA SER A 42 10.70 -0.88 -33.53
C SER A 42 12.21 -0.83 -33.80
N ALA A 43 12.93 0.07 -33.13
CA ALA A 43 14.38 0.18 -33.22
C ALA A 43 14.94 0.96 -32.02
N PRO A 44 16.22 0.75 -31.66
CA PRO A 44 16.94 1.59 -30.71
C PRO A 44 17.05 3.07 -31.18
N PRO A 45 17.07 4.04 -30.24
CA PRO A 45 16.99 3.85 -28.80
C PRO A 45 15.57 3.47 -28.36
N TRP A 46 15.49 2.54 -27.40
CA TRP A 46 14.21 2.08 -26.86
C TRP A 46 13.66 3.11 -25.85
N ALA A 47 13.38 4.32 -26.35
CA ALA A 47 12.85 5.45 -25.60
C ALA A 47 11.46 5.80 -26.12
N MET A 48 10.47 5.79 -25.25
CA MET A 48 9.06 5.99 -25.59
C MET A 48 8.45 7.07 -24.72
N ARG A 49 7.32 7.64 -25.12
CA ARG A 49 6.54 8.57 -24.32
C ARG A 49 5.23 7.91 -23.95
N CYS A 50 4.94 7.89 -22.66
CA CYS A 50 3.70 7.37 -22.10
C CYS A 50 2.88 8.50 -21.49
N ASP A 51 1.61 8.63 -21.86
CA ASP A 51 0.68 9.58 -21.24
C ASP A 51 -0.14 8.86 -20.15
N PHE A 52 0.13 9.21 -18.89
CA PHE A 52 -0.58 8.68 -17.72
C PHE A 52 -1.89 9.44 -17.43
N GLY A 53 -2.28 10.38 -18.28
CA GLY A 53 -3.45 11.21 -18.07
C GLY A 53 -3.22 12.36 -17.07
N ARG A 54 -4.29 13.10 -16.79
CA ARG A 54 -4.25 14.28 -15.91
C ARG A 54 -4.62 13.96 -14.47
N GLU A 55 -5.24 12.83 -14.22
CA GLU A 55 -5.71 12.40 -12.91
C GLU A 55 -4.82 11.28 -12.37
N LEU A 56 -4.80 11.15 -11.04
CA LEU A 56 -4.10 10.06 -10.37
C LEU A 56 -4.90 8.78 -10.49
N HIS A 57 -4.30 7.75 -11.06
CA HIS A 57 -4.86 6.39 -11.09
C HIS A 57 -3.77 5.39 -10.74
N PRO A 58 -4.08 4.38 -9.94
CA PRO A 58 -3.21 3.22 -9.78
C PRO A 58 -3.04 2.49 -11.13
N GLY A 59 -1.84 1.99 -11.43
CA GLY A 59 -1.61 1.32 -12.70
C GLY A 59 -0.44 0.36 -12.67
N LEU A 60 -0.44 -0.52 -13.68
CA LEU A 60 0.68 -1.39 -14.03
C LEU A 60 1.19 -0.97 -15.39
N LEU A 61 2.45 -0.55 -15.45
CA LEU A 61 3.15 -0.28 -16.70
C LEU A 61 4.02 -1.48 -17.02
N GLU A 62 3.75 -2.14 -18.12
CA GLU A 62 4.51 -3.28 -18.62
C GLU A 62 5.31 -2.88 -19.85
N VAL A 63 6.50 -3.44 -19.98
CA VAL A 63 7.26 -3.45 -21.22
C VAL A 63 7.35 -4.87 -21.75
N VAL A 64 6.98 -5.07 -22.99
CA VAL A 64 6.97 -6.38 -23.65
C VAL A 64 7.83 -6.30 -24.90
N ALA A 65 8.82 -7.18 -25.00
CA ALA A 65 9.71 -7.31 -26.17
C ALA A 65 9.29 -8.49 -27.04
N PHE A 66 9.35 -8.30 -28.36
CA PHE A 66 8.97 -9.28 -29.38
C PHE A 66 10.11 -9.53 -30.36
N ASP A 67 10.22 -10.77 -30.83
CA ASP A 67 11.12 -11.16 -31.93
C ASP A 67 10.56 -10.82 -33.31
N ASP A 68 11.30 -11.19 -34.37
CA ASP A 68 10.89 -10.96 -35.77
C ASP A 68 9.67 -11.78 -36.18
N GLU A 69 9.37 -12.89 -35.49
CA GLU A 69 8.17 -13.69 -35.69
C GLU A 69 6.95 -13.19 -34.87
N GLY A 70 7.14 -12.12 -34.10
CA GLY A 70 6.09 -11.52 -33.25
C GLY A 70 5.81 -12.29 -31.98
N ARG A 71 6.69 -13.20 -31.56
CA ARG A 71 6.59 -13.92 -30.28
C ARG A 71 7.15 -13.06 -29.17
N GLU A 72 6.49 -13.07 -28.02
CA GLU A 72 7.02 -12.44 -26.79
C GLU A 72 8.30 -13.14 -26.33
N VAL A 73 9.39 -12.39 -26.18
CA VAL A 73 10.69 -12.92 -25.77
C VAL A 73 11.09 -12.44 -24.37
N ALA A 74 10.53 -11.33 -23.90
CA ALA A 74 10.79 -10.83 -22.55
C ALA A 74 9.72 -9.85 -22.11
N ARG A 75 9.53 -9.73 -20.78
CA ARG A 75 8.62 -8.79 -20.14
C ARG A 75 9.24 -8.26 -18.86
N ASP A 76 8.94 -7.00 -18.52
CA ASP A 76 9.21 -6.36 -17.23
C ASP A 76 8.03 -5.45 -16.89
N ALA A 77 7.85 -5.14 -15.60
CA ALA A 77 6.73 -4.34 -15.13
C ALA A 77 7.12 -3.42 -13.98
N GLN A 78 6.47 -2.26 -13.88
CA GLN A 78 6.53 -1.40 -12.70
C GLN A 78 5.14 -0.88 -12.32
N ARG A 79 4.92 -0.76 -11.02
CA ARG A 79 3.67 -0.24 -10.46
C ARG A 79 3.69 1.27 -10.45
N ILE A 80 2.60 1.89 -10.93
CA ILE A 80 2.46 3.35 -11.05
C ILE A 80 1.37 3.81 -10.09
N ASN A 81 1.66 4.86 -9.29
CA ASN A 81 0.72 5.38 -8.30
C ASN A 81 0.19 4.30 -7.34
N LEU A 82 1.00 3.30 -7.10
CA LEU A 82 0.80 2.22 -6.13
C LEU A 82 1.96 2.24 -5.14
N PRO A 83 1.76 1.73 -3.92
CA PRO A 83 2.87 1.59 -3.00
C PRO A 83 3.93 0.69 -3.63
N GLU A 84 5.18 1.11 -3.53
CA GLU A 84 6.30 0.22 -3.86
C GLU A 84 6.24 -0.98 -2.91
N SER A 85 6.42 -2.17 -3.45
CA SER A 85 6.60 -3.34 -2.60
C SER A 85 7.93 -3.17 -1.87
N PRO A 86 7.95 -3.13 -0.53
CA PRO A 86 9.21 -2.99 0.22
C PRO A 86 10.12 -4.20 0.03
N ALA A 87 9.61 -5.28 -0.52
CA ALA A 87 10.36 -6.40 -1.05
C ALA A 87 9.52 -7.18 -2.07
N GLU A 88 10.18 -7.80 -3.02
CA GLU A 88 9.61 -8.75 -3.96
C GLU A 88 10.39 -10.06 -3.85
N ALA A 89 9.72 -11.18 -4.09
CA ALA A 89 10.35 -12.49 -4.08
C ALA A 89 9.80 -13.36 -5.21
N ALA A 90 10.62 -14.26 -5.72
CA ALA A 90 10.21 -15.24 -6.70
C ALA A 90 10.77 -16.63 -6.35
N ILE A 91 10.05 -17.67 -6.76
CA ILE A 91 10.50 -19.06 -6.73
C ILE A 91 10.80 -19.47 -8.17
N VAL A 92 12.07 -19.61 -8.51
CA VAL A 92 12.51 -19.97 -9.86
C VAL A 92 12.73 -21.49 -9.92
N PRO A 93 11.90 -22.26 -10.65
CA PRO A 93 12.10 -23.70 -10.76
C PRO A 93 13.34 -24.03 -11.58
N THR A 94 14.04 -25.09 -11.18
CA THR A 94 15.08 -25.72 -11.97
C THR A 94 14.55 -27.05 -12.50
N VAL A 95 14.57 -27.21 -13.81
CA VAL A 95 14.12 -28.43 -14.47
C VAL A 95 15.31 -29.27 -14.92
N ASP A 96 15.17 -30.60 -14.93
CA ASP A 96 16.10 -31.53 -15.54
C ASP A 96 15.86 -31.70 -17.05
N ASP A 97 16.68 -32.52 -17.71
CA ASP A 97 16.57 -32.79 -19.15
C ASP A 97 15.24 -33.42 -19.57
N SER A 98 14.47 -33.96 -18.62
CA SER A 98 13.13 -34.51 -18.86
C SER A 98 12.01 -33.49 -18.69
N GLY A 99 12.35 -32.24 -18.30
CA GLY A 99 11.39 -31.18 -17.98
C GLY A 99 10.76 -31.29 -16.59
N ARG A 100 11.32 -32.17 -15.73
CA ARG A 100 10.85 -32.32 -14.35
C ARG A 100 11.48 -31.25 -13.45
N VAL A 101 10.71 -30.62 -12.59
CA VAL A 101 11.23 -29.72 -11.56
C VAL A 101 11.96 -30.54 -10.50
N VAL A 102 13.27 -30.29 -10.35
CA VAL A 102 14.15 -30.99 -9.41
C VAL A 102 14.65 -30.09 -8.27
N ALA A 103 14.53 -28.79 -8.43
CA ALA A 103 14.83 -27.82 -7.37
C ALA A 103 14.10 -26.50 -7.62
N ALA A 104 14.08 -25.64 -6.61
CA ALA A 104 13.60 -24.28 -6.70
C ALA A 104 14.62 -23.32 -6.09
N GLN A 105 14.99 -22.27 -6.82
CA GLN A 105 15.85 -21.19 -6.36
C GLN A 105 14.95 -20.05 -5.82
N LEU A 106 15.20 -19.62 -4.59
CA LEU A 106 14.52 -18.46 -4.01
C LEU A 106 15.33 -17.20 -4.34
N THR A 107 14.67 -16.21 -4.90
CA THR A 107 15.25 -14.90 -5.21
C THR A 107 14.38 -13.81 -4.61
N TRP A 108 14.97 -12.66 -4.29
CA TRP A 108 14.26 -11.49 -3.81
C TRP A 108 15.00 -10.21 -4.15
N THR A 109 14.25 -9.13 -4.17
CA THR A 109 14.76 -7.76 -4.22
C THR A 109 14.11 -6.94 -3.11
N SER A 110 14.88 -6.12 -2.42
CA SER A 110 14.35 -5.17 -1.45
C SER A 110 15.29 -3.97 -1.37
N PRO A 111 14.75 -2.72 -1.41
CA PRO A 111 15.54 -1.52 -1.21
C PRO A 111 16.02 -1.34 0.23
N GLU A 112 15.36 -1.97 1.21
CA GLU A 112 15.63 -1.77 2.63
C GLU A 112 16.38 -2.95 3.27
N PHE A 113 16.23 -4.16 2.72
CA PHE A 113 16.75 -5.38 3.33
C PHE A 113 17.60 -6.18 2.36
N GLU A 114 18.87 -6.38 2.69
CA GLU A 114 19.76 -7.21 1.88
C GLU A 114 19.34 -8.68 1.90
N ARG A 115 18.81 -9.16 3.04
CA ARG A 115 18.43 -10.57 3.24
C ARG A 115 17.20 -10.68 4.15
N PRO A 116 16.35 -11.72 3.93
CA PRO A 116 15.31 -12.05 4.91
C PRO A 116 15.92 -12.55 6.22
N ARG A 117 15.26 -12.27 7.33
CA ARG A 117 15.63 -12.76 8.67
C ARG A 117 15.41 -14.26 8.82
N SER A 118 14.30 -14.73 8.22
CA SER A 118 13.95 -16.15 8.21
C SER A 118 13.32 -16.53 6.89
N ILE A 119 13.48 -17.77 6.49
CA ILE A 119 12.82 -18.39 5.34
C ILE A 119 12.24 -19.71 5.81
N THR A 120 10.93 -19.87 5.59
CA THR A 120 10.23 -21.12 5.83
C THR A 120 9.71 -21.66 4.51
N ALA A 121 9.99 -22.94 4.22
CA ALA A 121 9.50 -23.60 3.01
C ALA A 121 8.71 -24.85 3.38
N LEU A 122 7.57 -25.04 2.74
CA LEU A 122 6.68 -26.18 2.91
C LEU A 122 6.41 -26.84 1.56
N LEU A 123 6.70 -28.10 1.41
CA LEU A 123 6.28 -28.92 0.26
C LEU A 123 5.07 -29.75 0.66
N ASP A 124 3.94 -29.54 -0.01
CA ASP A 124 2.66 -30.17 0.29
C ASP A 124 2.29 -30.07 1.79
N GLY A 125 2.55 -28.88 2.38
CA GLY A 125 2.30 -28.62 3.80
C GLY A 125 3.34 -29.19 4.76
N ARG A 126 4.40 -29.86 4.28
CA ARG A 126 5.47 -30.42 5.12
C ARG A 126 6.73 -29.55 5.04
N PRO A 127 7.39 -29.25 6.16
CA PRO A 127 8.62 -28.47 6.19
C PRO A 127 9.72 -29.13 5.33
N VAL A 128 10.37 -28.32 4.47
CA VAL A 128 11.53 -28.72 3.70
C VAL A 128 12.69 -27.75 3.94
N ALA A 129 13.91 -28.26 3.81
CA ALA A 129 15.11 -27.48 4.07
C ALA A 129 15.38 -26.50 2.91
N VAL A 130 15.76 -25.29 3.26
CA VAL A 130 16.34 -24.30 2.34
C VAL A 130 17.86 -24.29 2.60
N ASP A 131 18.66 -24.48 1.58
CA ASP A 131 20.11 -24.50 1.71
C ASP A 131 20.73 -23.08 1.84
N ARG A 132 22.05 -23.00 2.01
CA ARG A 132 22.75 -21.71 2.17
C ARG A 132 22.77 -20.86 0.88
N ALA A 133 22.50 -21.48 -0.27
CA ALA A 133 22.34 -20.81 -1.54
C ALA A 133 20.87 -20.43 -1.82
N TYR A 134 19.99 -20.56 -0.81
CA TYR A 134 18.56 -20.29 -0.93
C TYR A 134 17.86 -21.19 -1.96
N ARG A 135 18.26 -22.45 -2.03
CA ARG A 135 17.70 -23.44 -2.91
C ARG A 135 16.96 -24.51 -2.11
N VAL A 136 15.83 -24.94 -2.63
CA VAL A 136 15.04 -26.05 -2.11
C VAL A 136 15.24 -27.25 -3.05
N ASP A 137 15.63 -28.40 -2.51
CA ASP A 137 15.72 -29.65 -3.26
C ASP A 137 14.32 -30.26 -3.37
N LEU A 138 13.86 -30.49 -4.60
CA LEU A 138 12.56 -31.08 -4.93
C LEU A 138 12.70 -32.44 -5.62
N SER A 139 13.92 -32.98 -5.69
CA SER A 139 14.20 -34.26 -6.40
C SER A 139 13.42 -35.45 -5.83
N ALA A 140 13.05 -35.40 -4.53
CA ALA A 140 12.26 -36.41 -3.87
C ALA A 140 10.74 -36.31 -4.10
N ALA A 141 10.24 -35.28 -4.80
CA ALA A 141 8.82 -35.15 -5.10
C ALA A 141 8.35 -36.27 -6.04
N ALA A 142 7.14 -36.80 -5.79
CA ALA A 142 6.62 -37.92 -6.56
C ALA A 142 6.38 -37.55 -8.03
N VAL A 143 6.77 -38.43 -8.95
CA VAL A 143 6.55 -38.20 -10.38
C VAL A 143 5.09 -38.38 -10.74
N GLY A 144 4.50 -37.43 -11.48
CA GLY A 144 3.14 -37.50 -11.96
C GLY A 144 2.06 -37.02 -11.00
N GLU A 145 2.44 -36.56 -9.82
CA GLU A 145 1.56 -35.88 -8.86
C GLU A 145 1.70 -34.35 -8.98
N LEU A 146 0.67 -33.61 -8.58
CA LEU A 146 0.74 -32.17 -8.43
C LEU A 146 1.31 -31.84 -7.04
N HIS A 147 2.33 -31.02 -7.00
CA HIS A 147 2.97 -30.57 -5.78
C HIS A 147 2.88 -29.07 -5.62
N VAL A 148 2.83 -28.60 -4.37
CA VAL A 148 2.82 -27.18 -4.01
C VAL A 148 3.98 -26.90 -3.08
N LEU A 149 4.94 -26.09 -3.55
CA LEU A 149 5.96 -25.51 -2.70
C LEU A 149 5.51 -24.13 -2.23
N ALA A 150 5.22 -23.98 -0.95
CA ALA A 150 4.92 -22.68 -0.33
C ALA A 150 6.16 -22.17 0.41
N VAL A 151 6.51 -20.89 0.20
CA VAL A 151 7.66 -20.25 0.83
C VAL A 151 7.23 -18.94 1.48
N GLU A 152 7.62 -18.75 2.75
CA GLU A 152 7.50 -17.51 3.46
C GLU A 152 8.89 -16.92 3.71
N LEU A 153 9.10 -15.65 3.31
CA LEU A 153 10.29 -14.86 3.59
C LEU A 153 9.92 -13.75 4.57
N GLU A 154 10.52 -13.75 5.76
CA GLU A 154 10.35 -12.69 6.75
C GLU A 154 11.56 -11.75 6.71
N PHE A 155 11.36 -10.50 6.32
CA PHE A 155 12.39 -9.44 6.33
C PHE A 155 12.37 -8.65 7.63
N SER A 156 11.18 -8.36 8.14
CA SER A 156 10.95 -7.75 9.44
C SER A 156 9.65 -8.33 10.03
N PRO A 157 9.33 -8.05 11.32
CA PRO A 157 8.04 -8.44 11.89
C PRO A 157 6.83 -7.90 11.11
N GLU A 158 7.02 -6.81 10.40
CA GLU A 158 6.01 -6.12 9.60
C GLU A 158 6.03 -6.50 8.11
N LEU A 159 7.11 -7.12 7.64
CA LEU A 159 7.29 -7.45 6.23
C LEU A 159 7.55 -8.94 6.03
N ARG A 160 6.51 -9.64 5.60
CA ARG A 160 6.54 -11.06 5.23
C ARG A 160 6.01 -11.20 3.82
N LEU A 161 6.71 -11.99 3.03
CA LEU A 161 6.29 -12.36 1.68
C LEU A 161 5.99 -13.84 1.64
N GLN A 162 4.86 -14.20 1.04
CA GLN A 162 4.52 -15.59 0.76
C GLN A 162 4.50 -15.80 -0.74
N ARG A 163 5.09 -16.91 -1.20
CA ARG A 163 5.10 -17.33 -2.59
C ARG A 163 4.81 -18.83 -2.68
N GLN A 164 4.19 -19.24 -3.78
CA GLN A 164 3.88 -20.63 -4.04
C GLN A 164 4.33 -21.00 -5.45
N LEU A 165 4.82 -22.21 -5.62
CA LEU A 165 5.13 -22.84 -6.90
C LEU A 165 4.35 -24.13 -7.00
N GLU A 166 3.49 -24.25 -8.00
CA GLU A 166 2.79 -25.49 -8.34
C GLU A 166 3.57 -26.19 -9.46
N PHE A 167 3.87 -27.47 -9.28
CA PHE A 167 4.65 -28.25 -10.26
C PHE A 167 4.25 -29.73 -10.28
N GLY A 168 4.53 -30.41 -11.39
CA GLY A 168 4.19 -31.82 -11.63
C GLY A 168 3.13 -32.01 -12.73
N ARG A 169 2.75 -33.24 -13.06
CA ARG A 169 1.79 -33.63 -14.14
C ARG A 169 2.05 -33.02 -15.52
N GLY A 170 3.32 -32.72 -15.86
CA GLY A 170 3.62 -32.08 -17.15
C GLY A 170 3.28 -30.57 -17.18
N PHE A 171 2.94 -30.00 -16.04
CA PHE A 171 2.75 -28.57 -15.86
C PHE A 171 4.03 -28.01 -15.23
N SER A 172 4.82 -27.29 -16.01
CA SER A 172 5.79 -26.31 -15.52
C SER A 172 5.27 -24.95 -15.94
N GLY A 173 4.18 -24.52 -15.33
CA GLY A 173 3.75 -23.14 -15.42
C GLY A 173 4.33 -22.40 -14.22
N ASP A 174 4.87 -21.21 -14.43
CA ASP A 174 5.02 -20.20 -13.38
C ASP A 174 3.61 -19.89 -12.83
N ALA A 175 3.13 -20.77 -11.97
CA ALA A 175 2.04 -20.43 -11.07
C ALA A 175 2.67 -19.70 -9.89
N SER A 176 3.26 -18.54 -10.15
CA SER A 176 3.35 -17.50 -9.16
C SER A 176 1.90 -17.22 -8.79
N SER A 177 1.39 -17.84 -7.74
CA SER A 177 0.11 -17.43 -7.19
C SER A 177 0.33 -16.10 -6.48
N ASP A 178 0.40 -15.04 -7.27
CA ASP A 178 0.39 -13.70 -6.75
C ASP A 178 -0.90 -13.56 -5.95
N LEU A 179 -0.76 -13.01 -4.75
CA LEU A 179 -1.90 -12.79 -3.88
C LEU A 179 -2.15 -11.28 -3.79
N THR A 180 -3.39 -10.90 -3.98
CA THR A 180 -3.81 -9.51 -3.77
C THR A 180 -4.49 -9.38 -2.42
N ALA A 181 -4.00 -8.43 -1.61
CA ALA A 181 -4.58 -8.07 -0.32
C ALA A 181 -5.71 -7.04 -0.51
N VAL A 182 -6.92 -7.42 -0.14
CA VAL A 182 -8.13 -6.60 -0.28
C VAL A 182 -8.59 -6.15 1.10
N PRO A 183 -8.53 -4.87 1.46
CA PRO A 183 -9.11 -4.38 2.69
C PRO A 183 -10.63 -4.31 2.55
N VAL A 184 -11.32 -4.94 3.49
CA VAL A 184 -12.78 -4.95 3.57
C VAL A 184 -13.26 -4.50 4.94
N LEU A 185 -14.45 -3.89 4.98
CA LEU A 185 -15.18 -3.62 6.22
C LEU A 185 -16.18 -4.74 6.45
N VAL A 186 -16.12 -5.33 7.63
CA VAL A 186 -17.08 -6.36 8.03
C VAL A 186 -18.25 -5.69 8.74
N ASP A 187 -19.45 -6.02 8.33
CA ASP A 187 -20.67 -5.55 9.01
C ASP A 187 -20.97 -6.40 10.25
N GLY A 188 -21.22 -5.71 11.38
CA GLY A 188 -21.60 -6.33 12.64
C GLY A 188 -20.49 -7.05 13.41
N SER A 189 -20.89 -7.74 14.48
CA SER A 189 -20.00 -8.43 15.42
C SER A 189 -19.79 -9.93 15.11
N SER A 190 -20.51 -10.47 14.13
CA SER A 190 -20.42 -11.88 13.79
C SER A 190 -19.14 -12.18 13.01
N PRO A 191 -18.46 -13.29 13.29
CA PRO A 191 -17.28 -13.69 12.54
C PRO A 191 -17.62 -13.91 11.06
N LEU A 192 -16.64 -13.70 10.18
CA LEU A 192 -16.74 -14.08 8.78
C LEU A 192 -16.86 -15.62 8.68
N PRO A 193 -17.53 -16.14 7.64
CA PRO A 193 -17.59 -17.57 7.42
C PRO A 193 -16.20 -18.15 7.10
N PRO A 194 -16.00 -19.47 7.18
CA PRO A 194 -14.78 -20.11 6.71
C PRO A 194 -14.49 -19.76 5.24
N VAL A 195 -13.21 -19.71 4.88
CA VAL A 195 -12.74 -19.32 3.54
C VAL A 195 -13.38 -20.17 2.43
N GLU A 196 -13.58 -21.48 2.70
CA GLU A 196 -14.18 -22.43 1.78
C GLU A 196 -15.62 -22.04 1.40
N SER A 197 -16.29 -21.23 2.21
CA SER A 197 -17.64 -20.73 1.96
C SER A 197 -17.67 -19.36 1.28
N MET A 198 -16.50 -18.82 0.88
CA MET A 198 -16.36 -17.51 0.26
C MET A 198 -16.25 -17.55 -1.27
N ALA A 199 -16.59 -18.67 -1.90
CA ALA A 199 -16.67 -18.77 -3.36
C ALA A 199 -17.63 -17.69 -3.91
N GLY A 200 -17.23 -17.02 -5.00
CA GLY A 200 -18.02 -15.95 -5.64
C GLY A 200 -18.11 -14.64 -4.84
N TRP A 201 -17.28 -14.44 -3.81
CA TRP A 201 -17.30 -13.19 -3.04
C TRP A 201 -16.56 -12.05 -3.73
N PHE A 202 -15.55 -12.34 -4.54
CA PHE A 202 -14.75 -11.36 -5.26
C PHE A 202 -14.65 -11.68 -6.73
N THR A 203 -14.66 -10.64 -7.54
CA THR A 203 -14.47 -10.72 -8.99
C THR A 203 -13.50 -9.63 -9.47
N ALA A 204 -12.87 -9.87 -10.62
CA ALA A 204 -12.10 -8.87 -11.34
C ALA A 204 -12.32 -9.05 -12.84
N GLY A 205 -12.75 -8.00 -13.54
CA GLY A 205 -13.06 -8.09 -14.97
C GLY A 205 -14.13 -9.10 -15.35
N GLY A 206 -14.96 -9.50 -14.37
CA GLY A 206 -15.99 -10.53 -14.53
C GLY A 206 -15.55 -11.95 -14.14
N ASP A 207 -14.26 -12.19 -13.92
CA ASP A 207 -13.74 -13.48 -13.46
C ASP A 207 -13.82 -13.60 -11.94
N GLU A 208 -14.19 -14.78 -11.45
CA GLU A 208 -14.25 -15.08 -10.02
C GLU A 208 -12.85 -15.27 -9.45
N LEU A 209 -12.56 -14.58 -8.33
CA LEU A 209 -11.32 -14.69 -7.60
C LEU A 209 -11.49 -15.63 -6.40
N ARG A 210 -10.56 -16.57 -6.25
CA ARG A 210 -10.53 -17.49 -5.11
C ARG A 210 -9.99 -16.76 -3.87
N VAL A 211 -10.76 -16.79 -2.78
CA VAL A 211 -10.29 -16.34 -1.47
C VAL A 211 -9.34 -17.37 -0.88
N ILE A 212 -8.17 -16.93 -0.41
CA ILE A 212 -7.11 -17.78 0.14
C ILE A 212 -7.06 -17.68 1.67
N ALA A 213 -7.17 -16.46 2.20
CA ALA A 213 -7.12 -16.21 3.66
C ALA A 213 -7.89 -14.96 4.03
N VAL A 214 -8.27 -14.87 5.31
CA VAL A 214 -8.80 -13.66 5.93
C VAL A 214 -8.04 -13.41 7.21
N GLU A 215 -7.43 -12.23 7.32
CA GLU A 215 -6.55 -11.88 8.42
C GLU A 215 -6.95 -10.56 9.07
N ARG A 216 -6.59 -10.43 10.33
CA ARG A 216 -6.64 -9.17 11.06
C ARG A 216 -5.21 -8.68 11.27
N GLU A 217 -4.61 -8.23 10.20
CA GLU A 217 -3.29 -7.64 10.23
C GLU A 217 -3.22 -6.40 11.14
N ARG A 218 -1.99 -5.95 11.41
CA ARG A 218 -1.77 -4.66 12.07
C ARG A 218 -2.43 -3.53 11.28
N GLY A 219 -2.67 -2.40 11.94
CA GLY A 219 -3.25 -1.21 11.31
C GLY A 219 -2.20 -0.12 11.12
N ARG A 220 -2.39 0.69 10.08
CA ARG A 220 -1.62 1.91 9.82
C ARG A 220 -2.55 3.11 9.63
N LEU A 221 -2.41 4.12 10.50
CA LEU A 221 -3.04 5.41 10.33
C LEU A 221 -1.99 6.42 9.85
N VAL A 222 -2.23 7.02 8.69
CA VAL A 222 -1.41 8.14 8.22
C VAL A 222 -2.18 9.44 8.48
N VAL A 223 -1.64 10.26 9.37
CA VAL A 223 -2.22 11.54 9.75
C VAL A 223 -1.59 12.63 8.90
N VAL A 224 -2.39 13.33 8.10
CA VAL A 224 -1.96 14.53 7.38
C VAL A 224 -2.29 15.74 8.24
N ARG A 225 -1.28 16.52 8.61
CA ARG A 225 -1.44 17.69 9.43
C ARG A 225 -1.41 18.97 8.59
N ASP A 226 -2.52 19.70 8.60
CA ASP A 226 -2.53 21.09 8.17
C ASP A 226 -1.89 21.95 9.27
N PRO A 227 -0.81 22.73 8.98
CA PRO A 227 -0.19 23.61 9.94
C PRO A 227 -1.16 24.61 10.60
N GLY A 228 -2.24 24.98 9.89
CA GLY A 228 -3.29 25.85 10.45
C GLY A 228 -4.04 25.27 11.65
N ALA A 229 -4.04 23.94 11.80
CA ALA A 229 -4.68 23.25 12.93
C ALA A 229 -3.87 23.34 14.24
N GLU A 230 -2.62 23.83 14.21
CA GLU A 230 -1.67 23.75 15.34
C GLU A 230 -2.18 24.39 16.61
N GLU A 231 -2.72 25.60 16.53
CA GLU A 231 -3.18 26.34 17.71
C GLU A 231 -4.24 25.55 18.49
N LEU A 232 -5.23 25.00 17.77
CA LEU A 232 -6.25 24.15 18.38
C LEU A 232 -5.67 22.85 18.93
N LEU A 233 -4.78 22.19 18.20
CA LEU A 233 -4.14 20.96 18.67
C LEU A 233 -3.34 21.17 19.95
N VAL A 234 -2.58 22.26 20.05
CA VAL A 234 -1.83 22.61 21.27
C VAL A 234 -2.77 22.90 22.44
N ARG A 235 -3.87 23.63 22.21
CA ARG A 235 -4.90 23.88 23.21
C ARG A 235 -5.54 22.60 23.71
N LEU A 236 -5.96 21.72 22.81
CA LEU A 236 -6.54 20.39 23.14
C LEU A 236 -5.54 19.51 23.91
N LEU A 237 -4.26 19.54 23.56
CA LEU A 237 -3.22 18.82 24.30
C LEU A 237 -3.04 19.37 25.73
N ALA A 238 -3.08 20.69 25.90
CA ALA A 238 -3.00 21.32 27.21
C ALA A 238 -4.21 20.98 28.09
N GLU A 239 -5.41 21.01 27.51
CA GLU A 239 -6.65 20.62 28.18
C GLU A 239 -6.63 19.14 28.58
N ARG A 240 -6.20 18.25 27.71
CA ARG A 240 -6.00 16.82 27.99
C ARG A 240 -5.07 16.61 29.20
N LYS A 241 -3.95 17.36 29.27
CA LYS A 241 -3.02 17.29 30.42
C LYS A 241 -3.70 17.73 31.72
N ARG A 242 -4.52 18.78 31.68
CA ARG A 242 -5.29 19.29 32.83
C ARG A 242 -6.28 18.23 33.32
N VAL A 243 -7.14 17.71 32.46
CA VAL A 243 -8.16 16.70 32.80
C VAL A 243 -7.50 15.42 33.35
N THR A 244 -6.39 14.98 32.76
CA THR A 244 -5.63 13.81 33.26
C THR A 244 -5.12 14.02 34.68
N ARG A 245 -4.61 15.21 34.99
CA ARG A 245 -4.08 15.57 36.31
C ARG A 245 -5.21 15.64 37.36
N GLU A 246 -6.33 16.28 37.01
CA GLU A 246 -7.52 16.40 37.87
C GLU A 246 -8.15 15.02 38.20
N ALA A 247 -8.08 14.07 37.26
CA ALA A 247 -8.51 12.70 37.49
C ALA A 247 -7.59 11.88 38.42
N GLY A 248 -6.55 12.50 39.00
CA GLY A 248 -5.63 11.84 39.95
C GLY A 248 -4.77 10.72 39.36
N ARG A 249 -4.69 10.61 38.03
CA ARG A 249 -3.98 9.53 37.34
C ARG A 249 -2.48 9.78 37.16
N GLY A 250 -1.92 10.83 37.78
CA GLY A 250 -0.51 11.17 37.69
C GLY A 250 -0.08 11.41 36.23
N ASN A 251 0.89 10.64 35.74
CA ASN A 251 1.36 10.72 34.34
C ASN A 251 0.60 9.76 33.40
N ALA A 252 -0.35 8.96 33.90
CA ALA A 252 -1.14 8.08 33.06
C ALA A 252 -2.17 8.91 32.26
N TRP A 253 -2.10 8.84 30.94
CA TRP A 253 -3.00 9.56 30.07
C TRP A 253 -4.41 8.94 30.07
N LEU A 254 -5.44 9.79 30.06
CA LEU A 254 -6.79 9.33 29.78
C LEU A 254 -6.86 8.84 28.31
N PRO A 255 -7.51 7.71 28.04
CA PRO A 255 -7.58 7.11 26.70
C PRO A 255 -8.60 7.83 25.79
N LEU A 256 -8.45 9.16 25.65
CA LEU A 256 -9.43 9.99 24.92
C LEU A 256 -9.28 9.86 23.40
N ASP A 257 -8.04 9.83 22.92
CA ASP A 257 -7.69 9.81 21.49
C ASP A 257 -6.69 8.67 21.15
N LEU A 258 -6.71 7.60 21.93
CA LEU A 258 -5.85 6.44 21.69
C LEU A 258 -6.45 5.54 20.61
N LEU A 259 -5.59 4.95 19.82
CA LEU A 259 -5.92 3.82 18.94
C LEU A 259 -5.57 2.50 19.63
N ASP A 260 -6.00 1.40 19.05
CA ASP A 260 -5.60 0.07 19.51
C ASP A 260 -4.07 -0.10 19.35
N ALA A 261 -3.45 -0.90 20.23
CA ALA A 261 -1.99 -1.03 20.28
C ALA A 261 -1.37 -1.65 19.00
N ASP A 262 -2.19 -2.34 18.22
CA ASP A 262 -1.82 -2.93 16.93
C ASP A 262 -1.92 -1.94 15.76
N VAL A 263 -2.21 -0.66 16.02
CA VAL A 263 -2.24 0.41 15.01
C VAL A 263 -1.02 1.30 15.19
N GLU A 264 -0.20 1.41 14.17
CA GLU A 264 0.88 2.40 14.10
C GLU A 264 0.37 3.70 13.47
N MET A 265 0.97 4.82 13.85
CA MET A 265 0.68 6.11 13.25
C MET A 265 1.92 6.67 12.54
N ARG A 266 1.68 7.34 11.41
CA ARG A 266 2.65 8.21 10.71
C ARG A 266 2.03 9.59 10.58
N VAL A 267 2.81 10.64 10.77
CA VAL A 267 2.35 12.03 10.61
C VAL A 267 3.07 12.67 9.45
N LEU A 268 2.32 13.15 8.47
CA LEU A 268 2.81 13.89 7.30
C LEU A 268 2.46 15.37 7.45
N GLU A 269 3.41 16.22 7.09
CA GLU A 269 3.21 17.67 7.02
C GLU A 269 2.67 18.06 5.64
N ALA A 270 1.60 18.86 5.62
CA ALA A 270 1.02 19.40 4.39
C ALA A 270 1.77 20.62 3.82
N GLU A 271 2.90 20.97 4.39
CA GLU A 271 3.78 22.06 3.92
C GLU A 271 5.22 21.54 3.82
N PRO A 272 5.99 21.93 2.79
CA PRO A 272 7.41 21.60 2.71
C PRO A 272 8.18 22.06 3.94
N VAL A 273 9.05 21.20 4.46
CA VAL A 273 9.86 21.49 5.66
C VAL A 273 11.35 21.50 5.35
N ARG A 274 12.09 22.28 6.14
CA ARG A 274 13.55 22.26 6.13
C ARG A 274 14.05 21.51 7.36
N PRO A 275 14.67 20.34 7.22
CA PRO A 275 15.19 19.58 8.35
C PRO A 275 16.26 20.36 9.11
N ARG A 276 16.22 20.32 10.46
CA ARG A 276 17.28 20.90 11.28
C ARG A 276 18.59 20.15 11.10
N GLY A 277 19.70 20.88 10.94
CA GLY A 277 21.05 20.30 10.90
C GLY A 277 21.45 19.65 9.57
N ARG A 278 20.61 19.68 8.54
CA ARG A 278 20.94 19.25 7.17
C ARG A 278 21.25 20.45 6.27
N VAL A 279 21.84 20.17 5.10
CA VAL A 279 22.20 21.19 4.11
C VAL A 279 21.03 22.16 3.89
N ARG A 280 21.30 23.47 4.00
CA ARG A 280 20.30 24.55 4.06
C ARG A 280 19.36 24.63 2.86
N GLU A 281 19.66 23.96 1.79
CA GLU A 281 18.96 24.06 0.49
C GLU A 281 17.96 22.92 0.23
N THR A 282 17.94 21.86 1.06
CA THR A 282 17.07 20.72 0.81
C THR A 282 15.70 20.94 1.45
N LEU A 283 14.67 21.07 0.62
CA LEU A 283 13.27 20.98 1.02
C LEU A 283 12.82 19.53 0.98
N LEU A 284 12.12 19.08 2.01
CA LEU A 284 11.48 17.76 2.04
C LEU A 284 9.97 17.92 1.96
N PHE A 285 9.38 17.26 0.97
CA PHE A 285 7.94 17.12 0.85
C PHE A 285 7.61 15.76 0.20
N PRO A 286 6.68 14.99 0.77
CA PRO A 286 6.17 15.20 2.14
C PRO A 286 7.22 14.84 3.18
N TYR A 287 7.23 15.59 4.28
CA TYR A 287 7.99 15.19 5.46
C TYR A 287 7.14 14.30 6.33
N SER A 288 7.66 13.15 6.75
CA SER A 288 6.94 12.23 7.62
C SER A 288 7.69 11.97 8.93
N LYS A 289 6.93 11.71 9.98
CA LYS A 289 7.38 11.13 11.23
C LYS A 289 6.69 9.78 11.41
N ASP A 290 7.48 8.73 11.37
CA ASP A 290 7.01 7.36 11.33
C ASP A 290 7.14 6.65 12.70
N GLY A 291 6.51 5.46 12.80
CA GLY A 291 6.68 4.54 13.93
C GLY A 291 6.11 5.06 15.25
N ILE A 292 5.03 5.83 15.22
CA ILE A 292 4.38 6.33 16.43
C ILE A 292 3.34 5.29 16.88
N PRO A 293 3.46 4.70 18.09
CA PRO A 293 2.46 3.76 18.60
C PRO A 293 1.07 4.40 18.74
N GLY A 294 0.00 3.67 18.41
CA GLY A 294 -1.38 4.15 18.58
C GLY A 294 -1.71 4.58 20.01
N GLY A 295 -1.06 3.98 21.02
CA GLY A 295 -1.17 4.37 22.41
C GLY A 295 -0.59 5.74 22.79
N GLU A 296 0.15 6.41 21.92
CA GLU A 296 0.60 7.80 22.12
C GLU A 296 -0.54 8.83 22.00
N GLY A 297 -1.58 8.52 21.26
CA GLY A 297 -2.72 9.39 20.95
C GLY A 297 -2.48 10.32 19.77
N ILE A 298 -3.55 10.56 19.03
CA ILE A 298 -3.52 11.29 17.76
C ILE A 298 -3.07 12.74 17.95
N ILE A 299 -3.65 13.45 18.93
CA ILE A 299 -3.31 14.87 19.18
C ILE A 299 -1.84 15.00 19.56
N ARG A 300 -1.34 14.13 20.44
CA ARG A 300 0.07 14.17 20.87
C ARG A 300 1.00 13.90 19.69
N ALA A 301 0.68 12.91 18.88
CA ALA A 301 1.46 12.58 17.69
C ALA A 301 1.52 13.77 16.72
N ALA A 302 0.37 14.40 16.45
CA ALA A 302 0.28 15.57 15.57
C ALA A 302 1.07 16.78 16.09
N VAL A 303 0.98 17.09 17.41
CA VAL A 303 1.74 18.21 18.00
C VAL A 303 3.24 17.90 18.08
N ALA A 304 3.63 16.66 18.39
CA ALA A 304 5.04 16.28 18.51
C ALA A 304 5.78 16.25 17.16
N SER A 305 5.08 16.26 16.05
CA SER A 305 5.69 16.35 14.72
C SER A 305 6.22 17.75 14.41
N ASN A 306 5.76 18.78 15.13
CA ASN A 306 6.11 20.19 14.90
C ASN A 306 7.53 20.61 15.39
N ASN A 307 8.54 19.78 15.11
CA ASN A 307 9.93 20.13 15.40
C ASN A 307 10.67 20.77 14.21
N GLN A 308 9.96 21.07 13.12
CA GLN A 308 10.54 21.56 11.87
C GLN A 308 10.15 23.04 11.66
N ARG A 309 10.98 23.78 10.95
CA ARG A 309 10.63 25.12 10.50
C ARG A 309 9.80 25.00 9.22
N LEU A 310 8.54 25.35 9.30
CA LEU A 310 7.70 25.58 8.14
C LEU A 310 8.25 26.79 7.36
N LEU A 311 8.20 26.73 6.07
CA LEU A 311 8.85 27.73 5.22
C LEU A 311 7.91 28.80 4.69
N GLY A 312 6.58 28.62 4.91
CA GLY A 312 5.58 29.53 4.39
C GLY A 312 5.51 29.55 2.84
N THR A 313 5.92 28.46 2.21
CA THR A 313 5.94 28.34 0.74
C THR A 313 4.58 28.03 0.14
N GLY A 314 3.56 27.82 0.97
CA GLY A 314 2.20 27.43 0.60
C GLY A 314 1.86 26.01 1.06
N LEU A 315 0.57 25.78 1.28
CA LEU A 315 0.05 24.46 1.65
C LEU A 315 -0.04 23.58 0.43
N MET A 316 0.25 22.30 0.61
CA MET A 316 0.12 21.26 -0.40
C MET A 316 -0.72 20.10 0.19
N VAL A 317 -1.93 20.43 0.67
CA VAL A 317 -2.80 19.51 1.43
C VAL A 317 -3.21 18.33 0.55
N SER A 318 -3.68 18.61 -0.66
CA SER A 318 -4.12 17.56 -1.58
C SER A 318 -3.00 16.63 -1.97
N ASP A 319 -1.81 17.16 -2.26
CA ASP A 319 -0.63 16.35 -2.60
C ASP A 319 -0.17 15.51 -1.39
N ALA A 320 -0.20 16.09 -0.17
CA ALA A 320 0.13 15.37 1.05
C ALA A 320 -0.87 14.23 1.33
N VAL A 321 -2.18 14.44 1.12
CA VAL A 321 -3.20 13.40 1.28
C VAL A 321 -3.03 12.30 0.24
N ALA A 322 -2.69 12.62 -1.02
CA ALA A 322 -2.41 11.61 -2.04
C ALA A 322 -1.19 10.75 -1.66
N MET A 323 -0.11 11.37 -1.19
CA MET A 323 1.07 10.66 -0.69
C MET A 323 0.76 9.83 0.56
N ALA A 324 -0.10 10.36 1.46
CA ALA A 324 -0.56 9.61 2.63
C ALA A 324 -1.33 8.35 2.22
N GLY A 325 -2.12 8.40 1.15
CA GLY A 325 -2.80 7.25 0.57
C GLY A 325 -1.82 6.15 0.16
N LEU A 326 -0.75 6.50 -0.57
CA LEU A 326 0.30 5.54 -0.93
C LEU A 326 0.96 4.93 0.32
N ARG A 327 1.33 5.77 1.30
CA ARG A 327 1.96 5.32 2.55
C ARG A 327 1.03 4.45 3.41
N ALA A 328 -0.27 4.74 3.41
CA ALA A 328 -1.24 3.92 4.11
C ALA A 328 -1.42 2.53 3.46
N ALA A 329 -1.33 2.47 2.13
CA ALA A 329 -1.49 1.23 1.37
C ALA A 329 -0.26 0.31 1.39
N GLU A 330 0.92 0.78 1.87
CA GLU A 330 2.12 -0.05 2.01
C GLU A 330 1.91 -1.21 2.97
N GLY A 331 2.43 -2.39 2.63
CA GLY A 331 2.55 -3.54 3.54
C GLY A 331 1.26 -4.32 3.79
N ASN A 332 0.22 -4.13 2.98
CA ASN A 332 -1.04 -4.90 3.06
C ASN A 332 -1.73 -4.88 4.43
N LEU A 333 -1.59 -3.77 5.15
CA LEU A 333 -2.16 -3.57 6.48
C LEU A 333 -3.60 -3.05 6.42
N ARG A 334 -4.34 -3.18 7.53
CA ARG A 334 -5.53 -2.36 7.79
C ARG A 334 -5.10 -0.90 7.78
N ARG A 335 -5.84 -0.02 7.13
CA ARG A 335 -5.34 1.30 6.77
C ARG A 335 -6.39 2.39 6.81
N ALA A 336 -5.95 3.62 7.08
CA ALA A 336 -6.74 4.83 6.90
C ALA A 336 -5.81 6.05 6.77
N VAL A 337 -6.33 7.10 6.14
CA VAL A 337 -5.76 8.45 6.17
C VAL A 337 -6.67 9.32 7.02
N LEU A 338 -6.08 10.09 7.95
CA LEU A 338 -6.76 11.12 8.72
C LEU A 338 -6.21 12.49 8.31
N LEU A 339 -7.06 13.33 7.76
CA LEU A 339 -6.74 14.74 7.51
C LEU A 339 -7.18 15.58 8.71
N LEU A 340 -6.23 16.25 9.37
CA LEU A 340 -6.46 17.29 10.38
C LEU A 340 -6.49 18.64 9.66
N LEU A 341 -7.68 19.07 9.25
CA LEU A 341 -7.88 20.27 8.45
C LEU A 341 -7.96 21.50 9.36
N GLY A 342 -7.06 22.46 9.15
CA GLY A 342 -7.05 23.74 9.83
C GLY A 342 -7.89 24.82 9.13
N PRO A 343 -7.85 26.06 9.65
CA PRO A 343 -8.42 27.21 8.94
C PRO A 343 -7.84 27.32 7.54
N GLN A 344 -8.72 27.64 6.60
CA GLN A 344 -8.37 27.62 5.19
C GLN A 344 -7.25 28.60 4.87
N ARG A 345 -6.26 28.06 4.17
CA ARG A 345 -5.22 28.81 3.46
C ARG A 345 -5.24 28.37 2.01
N GLU A 346 -4.64 29.13 1.14
CA GLU A 346 -4.48 28.75 -0.26
C GLU A 346 -3.70 27.42 -0.35
N ASP A 347 -4.36 26.40 -0.94
CA ASP A 347 -3.74 25.11 -1.25
C ASP A 347 -3.15 25.19 -2.66
N VAL A 348 -1.81 25.16 -2.74
CA VAL A 348 -1.04 25.22 -3.99
C VAL A 348 -0.72 23.83 -4.55
N SER A 349 -1.43 22.79 -4.07
CA SER A 349 -1.28 21.42 -4.55
C SER A 349 -1.47 21.32 -6.05
N ARG A 350 -0.78 20.34 -6.65
CA ARG A 350 -0.94 19.96 -8.06
C ARG A 350 -2.31 19.33 -8.33
N PHE A 351 -2.85 18.60 -7.35
CA PHE A 351 -4.10 17.86 -7.50
C PHE A 351 -5.24 18.55 -6.78
N ARG A 352 -6.46 18.36 -7.31
CA ARG A 352 -7.68 18.82 -6.65
C ARG A 352 -8.15 17.80 -5.59
N PRO A 353 -8.79 18.25 -4.51
CA PRO A 353 -9.29 17.36 -3.46
C PRO A 353 -10.16 16.20 -3.97
N GLU A 354 -11.05 16.47 -4.94
CA GLU A 354 -11.95 15.45 -5.50
C GLU A 354 -11.19 14.35 -6.25
N ALA A 355 -10.11 14.73 -6.96
CA ALA A 355 -9.25 13.76 -7.66
C ALA A 355 -8.50 12.90 -6.66
N VAL A 356 -8.02 13.50 -5.56
CA VAL A 356 -7.34 12.77 -4.49
C VAL A 356 -8.28 11.83 -3.75
N ARG A 357 -9.51 12.25 -3.43
CA ARG A 357 -10.53 11.36 -2.83
C ARG A 357 -10.80 10.14 -3.71
N ARG A 358 -10.97 10.35 -5.01
CA ARG A 358 -11.17 9.26 -5.97
C ARG A 358 -9.98 8.31 -5.98
N PHE A 359 -8.77 8.86 -6.03
CA PHE A 359 -7.52 8.09 -5.99
C PHE A 359 -7.40 7.23 -4.72
N LEU A 360 -7.70 7.79 -3.54
CA LEU A 360 -7.73 7.01 -2.30
C LEU A 360 -8.78 5.88 -2.35
N GLY A 361 -9.95 6.15 -2.92
CA GLY A 361 -10.98 5.13 -3.16
C GLY A 361 -10.48 4.00 -4.06
N GLU A 362 -9.77 4.32 -5.14
CA GLU A 362 -9.14 3.34 -6.04
C GLU A 362 -8.03 2.53 -5.33
N LEU A 363 -7.26 3.16 -4.42
CA LEU A 363 -6.29 2.50 -3.56
C LEU A 363 -6.93 1.68 -2.44
N ARG A 364 -8.24 1.76 -2.25
CA ARG A 364 -8.96 1.15 -1.10
C ARG A 364 -8.42 1.66 0.25
N VAL A 365 -8.26 2.98 0.36
CA VAL A 365 -7.79 3.67 1.55
C VAL A 365 -8.87 4.64 2.03
N PRO A 366 -9.54 4.41 3.17
CA PRO A 366 -10.52 5.33 3.71
C PRO A 366 -9.86 6.64 4.12
N LEU A 367 -10.49 7.75 3.74
CA LEU A 367 -10.12 9.09 4.17
C LEU A 367 -11.12 9.57 5.22
N VAL A 368 -10.60 9.92 6.40
CA VAL A 368 -11.36 10.58 7.48
C VAL A 368 -10.87 12.01 7.61
N VAL A 369 -11.79 12.96 7.68
CA VAL A 369 -11.45 14.40 7.77
C VAL A 369 -12.00 14.98 9.06
N TRP A 370 -11.10 15.46 9.93
CA TRP A 370 -11.44 16.24 11.11
C TRP A 370 -11.24 17.73 10.82
N ASP A 371 -12.30 18.49 10.91
CA ASP A 371 -12.25 19.95 10.75
C ASP A 371 -11.90 20.60 12.09
N LEU A 372 -10.72 21.20 12.16
CA LEU A 372 -10.17 21.96 13.30
C LEU A 372 -10.21 23.47 13.03
N SER A 373 -10.90 23.93 12.00
CA SER A 373 -10.97 25.37 11.65
C SER A 373 -11.79 26.19 12.66
N GLY A 374 -12.65 25.50 13.43
CA GLY A 374 -13.61 26.15 14.31
C GLY A 374 -14.79 26.83 13.58
N GLN A 375 -14.88 26.68 12.28
CA GLN A 375 -15.87 27.29 11.38
C GLN A 375 -16.50 26.19 10.48
N ALA A 376 -17.30 25.34 11.07
CA ALA A 376 -17.92 24.22 10.35
C ALA A 376 -18.72 24.64 9.08
N ALA A 377 -19.05 25.93 8.93
CA ALA A 377 -19.74 26.47 7.77
C ALA A 377 -18.83 26.86 6.59
N ASP A 378 -17.52 27.01 6.82
CA ASP A 378 -16.59 27.56 5.82
C ASP A 378 -15.56 26.53 5.33
N ALA A 379 -15.63 25.28 5.79
CA ALA A 379 -14.77 24.22 5.23
C ALA A 379 -15.06 24.07 3.72
N PRO A 380 -14.03 23.95 2.87
CA PRO A 380 -14.27 23.75 1.45
C PRO A 380 -15.14 22.52 1.28
N PRO A 381 -16.25 22.60 0.51
CA PRO A 381 -17.07 21.43 0.20
C PRO A 381 -16.22 20.27 -0.37
N ALA A 382 -15.07 20.59 -0.90
CA ALA A 382 -14.11 19.68 -1.45
C ALA A 382 -13.60 18.60 -0.49
N TRP A 383 -13.34 18.92 0.80
CA TRP A 383 -12.86 17.93 1.77
C TRP A 383 -13.98 17.23 2.54
N GLN A 384 -15.20 17.79 2.57
CA GLN A 384 -16.38 17.20 3.24
C GLN A 384 -16.01 16.61 4.62
N PRO A 385 -15.87 17.46 5.66
CA PRO A 385 -15.47 16.99 6.98
C PRO A 385 -16.44 15.94 7.54
N ASP A 386 -15.88 14.87 8.12
CA ASP A 386 -16.68 13.86 8.81
C ASP A 386 -17.07 14.32 10.21
N VAL A 387 -16.17 15.09 10.87
CA VAL A 387 -16.37 15.60 12.23
C VAL A 387 -15.74 16.98 12.37
N ALA A 388 -16.49 17.91 12.98
CA ALA A 388 -15.92 19.18 13.47
C ALA A 388 -15.37 18.98 14.89
N ILE A 389 -14.15 19.44 15.11
CA ILE A 389 -13.44 19.32 16.39
C ILE A 389 -13.27 20.71 17.01
N ALA A 390 -13.93 20.95 18.11
CA ALA A 390 -13.79 22.19 18.91
C ALA A 390 -13.30 21.93 20.33
N ALA A 391 -13.58 20.74 20.90
CA ALA A 391 -13.31 20.35 22.27
C ALA A 391 -12.78 18.90 22.36
N LEU A 392 -12.31 18.51 23.54
CA LEU A 392 -11.84 17.13 23.82
C LEU A 392 -12.89 16.06 23.66
N ASP A 393 -14.17 16.36 23.94
CA ASP A 393 -15.26 15.42 23.78
C ASP A 393 -15.48 15.06 22.30
N ASP A 394 -15.32 16.04 21.40
CA ASP A 394 -15.37 15.80 19.95
C ASP A 394 -14.24 14.86 19.52
N VAL A 395 -13.03 15.09 20.03
CA VAL A 395 -11.88 14.22 19.78
C VAL A 395 -12.13 12.79 20.25
N THR A 396 -12.75 12.64 21.43
CA THR A 396 -13.07 11.33 21.99
C THR A 396 -14.06 10.58 21.10
N THR A 397 -15.09 11.26 20.64
CA THR A 397 -16.10 10.73 19.73
C THR A 397 -15.49 10.35 18.39
N ALA A 398 -14.74 11.25 17.78
CA ALA A 398 -14.09 11.05 16.50
C ALA A 398 -13.07 9.91 16.54
N SER A 399 -12.26 9.81 17.60
CA SER A 399 -11.32 8.71 17.82
C SER A 399 -12.01 7.37 18.01
N SER A 400 -13.20 7.36 18.62
CA SER A 400 -14.02 6.15 18.72
C SER A 400 -14.47 5.66 17.34
N GLY A 401 -14.81 6.57 16.43
CA GLY A 401 -15.12 6.28 15.03
C GLY A 401 -13.93 5.63 14.31
N LEU A 402 -12.73 6.22 14.43
CA LEU A 402 -11.51 5.64 13.86
C LEU A 402 -11.20 4.25 14.42
N ARG A 403 -11.32 4.05 15.74
CA ARG A 403 -11.14 2.71 16.33
C ARG A 403 -12.14 1.71 15.79
N SER A 404 -13.41 2.11 15.63
CA SER A 404 -14.44 1.27 15.02
C SER A 404 -14.08 0.89 13.59
N LEU A 405 -13.61 1.86 12.79
CA LEU A 405 -13.14 1.62 11.43
C LEU A 405 -12.06 0.53 11.40
N PHE A 406 -10.98 0.67 12.19
CA PHE A 406 -9.90 -0.31 12.24
C PHE A 406 -10.35 -1.68 12.77
N ARG A 407 -11.26 -1.71 13.75
CA ARG A 407 -11.78 -2.98 14.30
C ARG A 407 -12.65 -3.75 13.31
N ARG A 408 -13.34 -3.05 12.43
CA ARG A 408 -14.17 -3.65 11.38
C ARG A 408 -13.36 -4.07 10.16
N GLN A 409 -12.19 -3.49 9.93
CA GLN A 409 -11.36 -3.88 8.78
C GLN A 409 -10.79 -5.29 8.93
N ARG A 410 -10.75 -5.99 7.79
CA ARG A 410 -10.02 -7.25 7.58
C ARG A 410 -9.26 -7.15 6.27
N ILE A 411 -8.18 -7.90 6.17
CA ILE A 411 -7.48 -8.12 4.92
C ILE A 411 -7.92 -9.48 4.38
N VAL A 412 -8.51 -9.49 3.21
CA VAL A 412 -8.85 -10.71 2.48
C VAL A 412 -7.81 -10.92 1.39
N TRP A 413 -7.19 -12.06 1.40
CA TRP A 413 -6.22 -12.46 0.38
C TRP A 413 -6.95 -13.21 -0.72
N VAL A 414 -6.87 -12.70 -1.96
CA VAL A 414 -7.41 -13.34 -3.15
C VAL A 414 -6.30 -13.77 -4.09
N ALA A 415 -6.49 -14.87 -4.80
CA ALA A 415 -5.54 -15.37 -5.78
C ALA A 415 -5.49 -14.44 -7.01
N GLY A 416 -4.29 -14.15 -7.50
CA GLY A 416 -4.01 -13.32 -8.66
C GLY A 416 -3.37 -11.96 -8.29
N ASP A 417 -2.62 -11.37 -9.24
CA ASP A 417 -2.12 -9.99 -9.16
C ASP A 417 -3.16 -9.05 -9.80
N VAL A 418 -4.07 -8.56 -8.96
CA VAL A 418 -5.18 -7.71 -9.39
C VAL A 418 -5.00 -6.31 -8.83
N LEU A 419 -5.09 -5.30 -9.69
CA LEU A 419 -5.06 -3.91 -9.25
C LEU A 419 -6.29 -3.59 -8.39
N PRO A 420 -6.11 -2.85 -7.27
CA PRO A 420 -7.19 -2.63 -6.29
C PRO A 420 -8.49 -2.08 -6.88
N GLN A 421 -8.40 -1.18 -7.87
CA GLN A 421 -9.56 -0.55 -8.49
C GLN A 421 -10.41 -1.52 -9.34
N PHE A 422 -9.87 -2.65 -9.77
CA PHE A 422 -10.60 -3.65 -10.57
C PHE A 422 -11.27 -4.74 -9.74
N LEU A 423 -11.06 -4.71 -8.42
CA LEU A 423 -11.70 -5.63 -7.50
C LEU A 423 -13.14 -5.21 -7.23
N GLU A 424 -14.05 -6.13 -7.39
CA GLU A 424 -15.49 -5.96 -7.16
C GLU A 424 -16.01 -7.04 -6.19
N LEU A 425 -17.10 -6.72 -5.49
CA LEU A 425 -17.81 -7.73 -4.69
C LEU A 425 -18.79 -8.48 -5.57
N GLY A 426 -18.66 -9.80 -5.54
CA GLY A 426 -19.65 -10.68 -6.12
C GLY A 426 -20.98 -10.70 -5.33
N PRO A 427 -22.07 -11.21 -5.92
CA PRO A 427 -23.39 -11.20 -5.30
C PRO A 427 -23.50 -12.06 -4.03
N ALA A 428 -22.55 -12.94 -3.79
CA ALA A 428 -22.46 -13.77 -2.58
C ALA A 428 -21.94 -13.02 -1.35
N ALA A 429 -21.24 -11.89 -1.53
CA ALA A 429 -20.61 -11.10 -0.46
C ALA A 429 -21.62 -10.21 0.26
N LYS A 430 -22.43 -10.77 1.17
CA LYS A 430 -23.55 -10.07 1.80
C LYS A 430 -23.21 -9.28 3.07
N ARG A 431 -21.99 -9.41 3.62
CA ARG A 431 -21.66 -8.91 4.97
C ARG A 431 -20.35 -8.13 5.01
N ILE A 432 -19.85 -7.81 3.86
CA ILE A 432 -18.63 -7.03 3.71
C ILE A 432 -18.86 -5.91 2.71
N GLU A 433 -18.09 -4.85 2.88
CA GLU A 433 -17.95 -3.74 1.93
C GLU A 433 -16.47 -3.62 1.59
N ILE A 434 -16.14 -3.40 0.33
CA ILE A 434 -14.77 -2.98 -0.01
C ILE A 434 -14.59 -1.56 0.53
N VAL A 435 -13.44 -1.32 1.13
CA VAL A 435 -13.08 -0.01 1.66
C VAL A 435 -12.96 1.01 0.51
N HIS A 436 -13.56 2.17 0.67
CA HIS A 436 -13.53 3.29 -0.29
C HIS A 436 -13.03 4.58 0.34
#